data_fd7a1f0b7a43088bbd970e4412d45a6a
#
_entry.id   fd7a1f0b7a43088bbd970e4412d45a6a
#
_cell.length_a   1.000
_cell.length_b   1.000
_cell.length_c   1.000
_cell.angle_alpha   90.00
_cell.angle_beta   90.00
_cell.angle_gamma   90.00
#
_symmetry.space_group_name_H-M   'P 1'
#
loop_
_entity.id
_entity.type
_entity.pdbx_description
1 polymer ?
#
loop_
_entity_poly.entity_id
_entity_poly.type
_entity_poly.pdbx_seq_one_letter_code
_entity_poly.pdbx_strand_id
1 'polypeptide(L)'
;MNHQRIRTGEDMFTILNRHVSDFFASPLSFILLKRRPLRKYGYIFDLSVAGGKKVDILINNAFSGLIPDKIFRNIPGFLRTLWLRIELHYWLKHNKLKDRVTVHFNSRTIANRRVLLFLCYRNYLNPGKLKETCAQFETVIGHLTHYYATPSGYSNAVKDIPNLVLACDADVTANPFFRNFFPWYKKEMIIIPFAVYERFKVLTPFEQRKPKAVATGTFHMLELDADQGHLTDLKEYAKANTVHPLRRLIYENKEKYSGEIDCYCYPYFESNVKKKKWYQKLLPKKLQVSQSSYFSFNIVDKYNEYKFVIVGEEYYNGLPGVGAFEAMACGCVLLGNRECYGGTGLVNGVHFLAHDNSMEQIIALIREGNAAPEQMKRISEAAASFVQANYAPAVLYKKFIHTVETI
;
A
#
# COMPACT_ATOMS: atom_id res chain seq x y z
N MET A 1 -1.96 35.75 30.95
CA MET A 1 -1.45 34.44 31.36
C MET A 1 -2.23 33.39 30.61
N ASN A 2 -1.69 32.92 29.48
CA ASN A 2 -2.33 31.88 28.67
C ASN A 2 -2.00 30.51 29.29
N HIS A 3 -2.97 29.90 29.95
CA HIS A 3 -2.87 28.50 30.33
C HIS A 3 -2.93 27.66 29.04
N GLN A 4 -1.75 27.30 28.52
CA GLN A 4 -1.62 26.13 27.65
C GLN A 4 -2.06 24.92 28.49
N ARG A 5 -3.30 24.48 28.31
CA ARG A 5 -3.73 23.15 28.76
C ARG A 5 -2.81 22.15 28.06
N ILE A 6 -1.93 21.50 28.82
CA ILE A 6 -1.27 20.27 28.42
C ILE A 6 -2.39 19.30 28.09
N ARG A 7 -2.66 19.16 26.78
CA ARG A 7 -3.65 18.18 26.27
C ARG A 7 -3.05 16.81 26.52
N THR A 8 -3.57 16.09 27.50
CA THR A 8 -3.27 14.68 27.72
C THR A 8 -3.59 13.95 26.42
N GLY A 9 -2.61 13.22 25.87
CA GLY A 9 -2.61 12.66 24.51
C GLY A 9 -3.59 11.50 24.25
N GLU A 10 -4.87 11.66 24.61
CA GLU A 10 -5.83 10.55 24.54
C GLU A 10 -6.40 10.30 23.16
N ASP A 11 -6.57 11.32 22.31
CA ASP A 11 -7.18 11.17 20.98
C ASP A 11 -6.39 11.97 19.94
N MET A 12 -5.40 11.35 19.27
CA MET A 12 -4.49 12.10 18.39
C MET A 12 -5.02 12.24 16.97
N PHE A 13 -5.80 11.28 16.48
CA PHE A 13 -6.25 11.28 15.08
C PHE A 13 -7.48 10.39 14.87
N THR A 14 -8.21 10.71 13.79
CA THR A 14 -9.32 9.89 13.27
C THR A 14 -8.90 9.23 11.96
N ILE A 15 -9.19 7.95 11.80
CA ILE A 15 -8.98 7.22 10.57
C ILE A 15 -10.27 7.21 9.75
N LEU A 16 -10.21 7.77 8.53
CA LEU A 16 -11.30 7.62 7.57
C LEU A 16 -11.13 6.30 6.82
N ASN A 17 -11.99 5.34 7.08
CA ASN A 17 -11.92 4.04 6.46
C ASN A 17 -13.28 3.57 5.92
N ARG A 18 -13.30 3.14 4.68
CA ARG A 18 -14.43 2.48 4.05
C ARG A 18 -14.36 0.96 4.20
N HIS A 19 -13.15 0.41 4.22
CA HIS A 19 -12.91 -1.02 4.29
C HIS A 19 -12.10 -1.36 5.54
N VAL A 20 -12.76 -1.96 6.49
CA VAL A 20 -12.13 -2.45 7.74
C VAL A 20 -10.94 -3.35 7.46
N SER A 21 -10.96 -4.09 6.34
CA SER A 21 -9.90 -5.02 5.94
C SER A 21 -8.56 -4.36 5.60
N ASP A 22 -8.52 -3.05 5.36
CA ASP A 22 -7.26 -2.37 5.05
C ASP A 22 -6.42 -2.11 6.30
N PHE A 23 -7.09 -1.96 7.46
CA PHE A 23 -6.45 -1.76 8.76
C PHE A 23 -6.54 -2.99 9.66
N PHE A 24 -7.62 -3.78 9.54
CA PHE A 24 -7.89 -4.90 10.43
C PHE A 24 -8.18 -6.16 9.63
N ALA A 25 -7.68 -7.28 10.14
CA ALA A 25 -8.19 -8.58 9.74
C ALA A 25 -9.43 -8.87 10.57
N SER A 26 -10.62 -8.75 10.00
CA SER A 26 -11.81 -9.28 10.63
C SER A 26 -11.65 -10.80 10.80
N PRO A 27 -12.04 -11.37 11.97
CA PRO A 27 -12.04 -12.82 12.16
C PRO A 27 -12.85 -13.55 11.09
N LEU A 28 -13.94 -12.96 10.62
CA LEU A 28 -14.76 -13.51 9.54
C LEU A 28 -14.02 -13.51 8.21
N SER A 29 -13.31 -12.43 7.88
CA SER A 29 -12.47 -12.36 6.69
C SER A 29 -11.33 -13.38 6.76
N PHE A 30 -10.76 -13.62 7.93
CA PHE A 30 -9.73 -14.63 8.12
C PHE A 30 -10.27 -16.05 7.94
N ILE A 31 -11.43 -16.36 8.52
CA ILE A 31 -12.09 -17.67 8.41
C ILE A 31 -12.51 -17.93 6.95
N LEU A 32 -13.16 -16.96 6.31
CA LEU A 32 -13.69 -17.11 4.96
C LEU A 32 -12.62 -17.08 3.87
N LEU A 33 -11.57 -16.29 4.06
CA LEU A 33 -10.58 -16.04 3.01
C LEU A 33 -9.29 -16.83 3.20
N LYS A 34 -9.08 -17.47 4.35
CA LYS A 34 -7.85 -18.19 4.74
C LYS A 34 -6.56 -17.36 4.47
N ARG A 35 -6.67 -16.02 4.47
CA ARG A 35 -5.60 -15.09 4.13
C ARG A 35 -5.46 -14.03 5.21
N ARG A 36 -4.21 -13.73 5.56
CA ARG A 36 -3.90 -12.51 6.31
C ARG A 36 -3.94 -11.34 5.31
N PRO A 37 -4.79 -10.34 5.49
CA PRO A 37 -4.78 -9.16 4.63
C PRO A 37 -3.40 -8.49 4.71
N LEU A 38 -2.96 -7.94 3.58
CA LEU A 38 -1.75 -7.14 3.54
C LEU A 38 -2.04 -5.82 4.27
N ARG A 39 -1.44 -5.65 5.45
CA ARG A 39 -1.71 -4.52 6.34
C ARG A 39 -0.56 -3.53 6.31
N LYS A 40 -0.28 -2.97 5.12
CA LYS A 40 0.85 -2.08 4.88
C LYS A 40 1.04 -1.00 5.96
N TYR A 41 -0.07 -0.39 6.38
CA TYR A 41 -0.12 0.71 7.35
C TYR A 41 -0.82 0.32 8.66
N GLY A 42 -1.05 -0.96 8.87
CA GLY A 42 -1.72 -1.49 10.07
C GLY A 42 -1.00 -1.15 11.37
N TYR A 43 0.30 -0.89 11.32
CA TYR A 43 1.10 -0.48 12.47
C TYR A 43 0.58 0.80 13.13
N ILE A 44 0.00 1.74 12.35
CA ILE A 44 -0.58 2.98 12.86
C ILE A 44 -1.71 2.67 13.84
N PHE A 45 -2.60 1.79 13.47
CA PHE A 45 -3.71 1.39 14.32
C PHE A 45 -3.26 0.46 15.46
N ASP A 46 -2.53 -0.61 15.13
CA ASP A 46 -2.17 -1.66 16.10
C ASP A 46 -1.36 -1.10 17.26
N LEU A 47 -0.36 -0.27 16.97
CA LEU A 47 0.51 0.29 17.99
C LEU A 47 -0.17 1.44 18.78
N SER A 48 -1.10 2.18 18.16
CA SER A 48 -1.92 3.14 18.89
C SER A 48 -2.77 2.44 19.93
N VAL A 49 -3.47 1.38 19.54
CA VAL A 49 -4.32 0.61 20.45
C VAL A 49 -3.50 -0.13 21.51
N ALA A 50 -2.36 -0.71 21.13
CA ALA A 50 -1.46 -1.37 22.09
C ALA A 50 -0.88 -0.39 23.12
N GLY A 51 -0.56 0.83 22.68
CA GLY A 51 -0.11 1.93 23.54
C GLY A 51 -1.21 2.57 24.41
N GLY A 52 -2.42 2.02 24.41
CA GLY A 52 -3.55 2.51 25.22
C GLY A 52 -4.26 3.74 24.65
N LYS A 53 -3.90 4.19 23.45
CA LYS A 53 -4.55 5.35 22.82
C LYS A 53 -5.94 4.98 22.31
N LYS A 54 -6.87 5.91 22.40
CA LYS A 54 -8.17 5.80 21.76
C LYS A 54 -8.06 6.14 20.28
N VAL A 55 -8.69 5.37 19.42
CA VAL A 55 -8.71 5.58 17.97
C VAL A 55 -10.13 5.69 17.47
N ASP A 56 -10.44 6.80 16.85
CA ASP A 56 -11.69 7.01 16.15
C ASP A 56 -11.58 6.48 14.71
N ILE A 57 -12.59 5.73 14.27
CA ILE A 57 -12.71 5.25 12.89
C ILE A 57 -13.97 5.83 12.30
N LEU A 58 -13.83 6.64 11.27
CA LEU A 58 -14.96 7.14 10.50
C LEU A 58 -15.20 6.27 9.27
N ILE A 59 -16.34 5.62 9.24
CA ILE A 59 -16.81 4.89 8.06
C ILE A 59 -17.65 5.85 7.22
N ASN A 60 -17.04 6.46 6.24
CA ASN A 60 -17.75 7.31 5.30
C ASN A 60 -18.61 6.44 4.37
N ASN A 61 -19.89 6.36 4.69
CA ASN A 61 -20.85 5.58 3.94
C ASN A 61 -22.02 6.45 3.47
N ALA A 62 -22.43 6.27 2.21
CA ALA A 62 -23.62 6.90 1.65
C ALA A 62 -24.92 6.58 2.44
N PHE A 63 -24.87 5.55 3.28
CA PHE A 63 -25.99 5.07 4.11
C PHE A 63 -25.82 5.35 5.60
N SER A 64 -24.99 6.33 5.96
CA SER A 64 -24.78 6.73 7.36
C SER A 64 -26.03 7.30 8.05
N GLY A 65 -27.08 7.62 7.27
CA GLY A 65 -28.44 7.87 7.77
C GLY A 65 -29.38 6.82 7.19
N LEU A 66 -30.19 6.18 8.01
CA LEU A 66 -31.32 5.35 7.61
C LEU A 66 -32.41 6.23 6.99
N ILE A 67 -32.18 6.70 5.76
CA ILE A 67 -33.21 7.40 4.99
C ILE A 67 -33.89 6.33 4.15
N PRO A 68 -35.17 5.98 4.39
CA PRO A 68 -35.88 4.90 3.72
C PRO A 68 -35.76 4.92 2.20
N ASP A 69 -35.91 6.08 1.57
CA ASP A 69 -35.82 6.24 0.12
C ASP A 69 -34.47 5.85 -0.48
N LYS A 70 -33.38 6.04 0.27
CA LYS A 70 -32.03 5.63 -0.18
C LYS A 70 -31.79 4.13 -0.03
N ILE A 71 -32.50 3.49 0.91
CA ILE A 71 -32.43 2.04 1.13
C ILE A 71 -33.07 1.34 -0.07
N PHE A 72 -34.26 1.74 -0.47
CA PHE A 72 -34.99 1.13 -1.59
C PHE A 72 -34.29 1.32 -2.93
N ARG A 73 -33.60 2.45 -3.12
CA ARG A 73 -32.84 2.71 -4.36
C ARG A 73 -31.55 1.89 -4.48
N ASN A 74 -30.98 1.38 -3.37
CA ASN A 74 -29.73 0.63 -3.38
C ASN A 74 -29.66 -0.42 -2.26
N ILE A 75 -30.53 -1.41 -2.31
CA ILE A 75 -30.58 -2.53 -1.36
C ILE A 75 -29.20 -3.23 -1.20
N PRO A 76 -28.42 -3.53 -2.26
CA PRO A 76 -27.10 -4.16 -2.09
C PRO A 76 -26.12 -3.30 -1.28
N GLY A 77 -26.16 -1.99 -1.46
CA GLY A 77 -25.33 -1.07 -0.67
C GLY A 77 -25.73 -1.01 0.80
N PHE A 78 -27.02 -1.03 1.08
CA PHE A 78 -27.56 -1.10 2.44
C PHE A 78 -27.15 -2.39 3.15
N LEU A 79 -27.35 -3.55 2.51
CA LEU A 79 -26.96 -4.86 3.07
C LEU A 79 -25.45 -4.92 3.33
N ARG A 80 -24.63 -4.38 2.44
CA ARG A 80 -23.18 -4.27 2.65
C ARG A 80 -22.83 -3.42 3.87
N THR A 81 -23.56 -2.34 4.10
CA THR A 81 -23.35 -1.48 5.28
C THR A 81 -23.75 -2.17 6.57
N LEU A 82 -24.89 -2.86 6.56
CA LEU A 82 -25.36 -3.65 7.70
C LEU A 82 -24.34 -4.74 8.03
N TRP A 83 -23.87 -5.45 7.02
CA TRP A 83 -22.81 -6.46 7.18
C TRP A 83 -21.53 -5.88 7.78
N LEU A 84 -21.07 -4.72 7.28
CA LEU A 84 -19.90 -4.04 7.82
C LEU A 84 -20.08 -3.67 9.32
N ARG A 85 -21.28 -3.23 9.72
CA ARG A 85 -21.59 -2.93 11.13
C ARG A 85 -21.49 -4.18 12.02
N ILE A 86 -22.05 -5.29 11.54
CA ILE A 86 -22.00 -6.59 12.25
C ILE A 86 -20.55 -7.05 12.36
N GLU A 87 -19.80 -7.00 11.28
CA GLU A 87 -18.39 -7.42 11.20
C GLU A 87 -17.52 -6.58 12.16
N LEU A 88 -17.69 -5.27 12.16
CA LEU A 88 -17.00 -4.36 13.07
C LEU A 88 -17.34 -4.64 14.54
N HIS A 89 -18.63 -4.77 14.86
CA HIS A 89 -19.06 -5.06 16.22
C HIS A 89 -18.46 -6.37 16.75
N TYR A 90 -18.52 -7.42 15.91
CA TYR A 90 -17.93 -8.71 16.23
C TYR A 90 -16.42 -8.64 16.41
N TRP A 91 -15.73 -7.93 15.49
CA TRP A 91 -14.30 -7.76 15.55
C TRP A 91 -13.85 -6.99 16.81
N LEU A 92 -14.51 -5.89 17.14
CA LEU A 92 -14.22 -5.10 18.34
C LEU A 92 -14.45 -5.92 19.63
N LYS A 93 -15.55 -6.72 19.67
CA LYS A 93 -15.84 -7.59 20.80
C LYS A 93 -14.79 -8.69 20.95
N HIS A 94 -14.45 -9.36 19.84
CA HIS A 94 -13.50 -10.48 19.85
C HIS A 94 -12.09 -10.04 20.27
N ASN A 95 -11.65 -8.87 19.83
CA ASN A 95 -10.33 -8.33 20.15
C ASN A 95 -10.32 -7.48 21.44
N LYS A 96 -11.42 -7.40 22.18
CA LYS A 96 -11.55 -6.61 23.43
C LYS A 96 -11.18 -5.13 23.23
N LEU A 97 -11.57 -4.53 22.09
CA LEU A 97 -11.19 -3.18 21.70
C LEU A 97 -12.30 -2.13 21.88
N LYS A 98 -13.45 -2.49 22.44
CA LYS A 98 -14.61 -1.58 22.57
C LYS A 98 -14.32 -0.30 23.36
N ASP A 99 -13.42 -0.38 24.34
CA ASP A 99 -13.08 0.74 25.20
C ASP A 99 -11.98 1.64 24.58
N ARG A 100 -11.35 1.19 23.49
CA ARG A 100 -10.23 1.86 22.83
C ARG A 100 -10.53 2.32 21.41
N VAL A 101 -11.55 1.75 20.79
CA VAL A 101 -11.88 2.05 19.39
C VAL A 101 -13.35 2.44 19.29
N THR A 102 -13.59 3.66 18.81
CA THR A 102 -14.93 4.14 18.53
C THR A 102 -15.15 4.17 17.01
N VAL A 103 -16.26 3.60 16.56
CA VAL A 103 -16.63 3.59 15.14
C VAL A 103 -17.75 4.58 14.90
N HIS A 104 -17.48 5.56 14.07
CA HIS A 104 -18.42 6.61 13.68
C HIS A 104 -18.91 6.35 12.25
N PHE A 105 -20.22 6.53 12.04
CA PHE A 105 -20.85 6.49 10.71
C PHE A 105 -21.27 7.90 10.25
N ASN A 106 -21.05 8.90 11.11
CA ASN A 106 -21.28 10.30 10.84
C ASN A 106 -20.12 11.11 11.46
N SER A 107 -19.50 11.98 10.67
CA SER A 107 -18.41 12.83 11.15
C SER A 107 -18.83 13.79 12.28
N ARG A 108 -20.12 14.12 12.36
CA ARG A 108 -20.66 15.00 13.43
C ARG A 108 -20.54 14.41 14.83
N THR A 109 -20.44 13.10 14.96
CA THR A 109 -20.29 12.39 16.25
C THR A 109 -18.85 12.30 16.75
N ILE A 110 -17.89 12.78 15.95
CA ILE A 110 -16.47 12.76 16.31
C ILE A 110 -16.18 14.00 17.18
N ALA A 111 -15.64 13.76 18.36
CA ALA A 111 -15.30 14.83 19.30
C ALA A 111 -13.93 15.46 18.95
N ASN A 112 -12.93 14.63 18.67
CA ASN A 112 -11.59 15.10 18.30
C ASN A 112 -11.49 15.31 16.79
N ARG A 113 -11.31 16.55 16.38
CA ARG A 113 -11.23 16.98 14.97
C ARG A 113 -9.86 17.53 14.60
N ARG A 114 -8.82 17.18 15.33
CA ARG A 114 -7.48 17.68 15.05
C ARG A 114 -6.95 17.13 13.74
N VAL A 115 -6.86 15.81 13.60
CA VAL A 115 -6.29 15.17 12.42
C VAL A 115 -7.21 14.10 11.86
N LEU A 116 -7.51 14.17 10.57
CA LEU A 116 -8.15 13.11 9.80
C LEU A 116 -7.13 12.45 8.88
N LEU A 117 -6.93 11.14 9.02
CA LEU A 117 -6.06 10.35 8.16
C LEU A 117 -6.87 9.46 7.22
N PHE A 118 -6.59 9.51 5.93
CA PHE A 118 -7.09 8.54 4.99
C PHE A 118 -5.98 7.90 4.14
N LEU A 119 -6.02 6.59 3.98
CA LEU A 119 -4.97 5.80 3.35
C LEU A 119 -5.30 5.31 1.94
N CYS A 120 -6.45 5.60 1.39
CA CYS A 120 -6.79 5.21 0.04
C CYS A 120 -7.97 6.02 -0.49
N TYR A 121 -7.75 6.70 -1.60
CA TYR A 121 -8.78 7.53 -2.22
C TYR A 121 -9.92 6.74 -2.87
N ARG A 122 -9.67 5.51 -3.34
CA ARG A 122 -10.70 4.64 -3.95
C ARG A 122 -11.90 4.39 -3.04
N ASN A 123 -11.78 4.78 -1.78
CA ASN A 123 -12.80 4.63 -0.76
C ASN A 123 -13.81 5.79 -0.73
N TYR A 124 -13.68 6.80 -1.61
CA TYR A 124 -14.59 7.93 -1.64
C TYR A 124 -15.76 7.70 -2.58
N LEU A 125 -16.94 7.65 -2.00
CA LEU A 125 -18.18 7.45 -2.73
C LEU A 125 -18.67 8.73 -3.42
N ASN A 126 -18.29 9.89 -2.89
CA ASN A 126 -18.73 11.19 -3.37
C ASN A 126 -17.70 12.25 -2.97
N PRO A 127 -17.03 12.90 -3.94
CA PRO A 127 -16.05 13.96 -3.67
C PRO A 127 -16.62 15.13 -2.83
N GLY A 128 -17.88 15.54 -3.05
CA GLY A 128 -18.52 16.59 -2.28
C GLY A 128 -18.64 16.24 -0.79
N LYS A 129 -19.05 15.02 -0.46
CA LYS A 129 -19.11 14.55 0.92
C LYS A 129 -17.74 14.39 1.56
N LEU A 130 -16.71 14.04 0.78
CA LEU A 130 -15.34 14.03 1.27
C LEU A 130 -14.92 15.42 1.70
N LYS A 131 -15.13 16.44 0.85
CA LYS A 131 -14.81 17.82 1.15
C LYS A 131 -15.54 18.32 2.42
N GLU A 132 -16.85 18.08 2.53
CA GLU A 132 -17.64 18.42 3.72
C GLU A 132 -17.11 17.75 5.00
N THR A 133 -16.70 16.49 4.89
CA THR A 133 -16.13 15.74 6.02
C THR A 133 -14.77 16.31 6.41
N CYS A 134 -13.89 16.51 5.45
CA CYS A 134 -12.55 17.03 5.65
C CYS A 134 -12.55 18.44 6.25
N ALA A 135 -13.49 19.29 5.83
CA ALA A 135 -13.62 20.65 6.35
C ALA A 135 -13.95 20.73 7.87
N GLN A 136 -14.32 19.61 8.50
CA GLN A 136 -14.59 19.54 9.94
C GLN A 136 -13.33 19.28 10.77
N PHE A 137 -12.20 19.03 10.15
CA PHE A 137 -10.93 18.71 10.83
C PHE A 137 -9.92 19.86 10.65
N GLU A 138 -9.07 20.07 11.64
CA GLU A 138 -8.01 21.09 11.59
C GLU A 138 -6.96 20.73 10.53
N THR A 139 -6.58 19.47 10.45
CA THR A 139 -5.64 18.94 9.44
C THR A 139 -6.17 17.66 8.82
N VAL A 140 -5.97 17.51 7.52
CA VAL A 140 -6.33 16.31 6.77
C VAL A 140 -5.09 15.74 6.10
N ILE A 141 -4.73 14.52 6.47
CA ILE A 141 -3.63 13.78 5.84
C ILE A 141 -4.21 12.84 4.79
N GLY A 142 -3.91 13.11 3.51
CA GLY A 142 -4.33 12.31 2.37
C GLY A 142 -3.19 11.46 1.83
N HIS A 143 -3.20 10.14 2.08
CA HIS A 143 -2.15 9.25 1.61
C HIS A 143 -2.36 8.81 0.16
N LEU A 144 -1.32 8.94 -0.66
CA LEU A 144 -1.32 8.66 -2.11
C LEU A 144 -1.21 7.18 -2.48
N THR A 145 -1.61 6.28 -1.58
CA THR A 145 -1.57 4.84 -1.87
C THR A 145 -2.31 4.51 -3.16
N HIS A 146 -1.60 3.88 -4.11
CA HIS A 146 -2.17 3.48 -5.41
C HIS A 146 -2.79 4.63 -6.24
N TYR A 147 -2.32 5.87 -6.07
CA TYR A 147 -2.86 7.02 -6.80
C TYR A 147 -2.68 6.92 -8.33
N TYR A 148 -1.66 6.19 -8.76
CA TYR A 148 -1.36 5.94 -10.17
C TYR A 148 -2.50 5.27 -10.95
N ALA A 149 -3.38 4.56 -10.28
CA ALA A 149 -4.46 3.85 -10.95
C ALA A 149 -5.60 4.74 -11.44
N THR A 150 -5.80 5.91 -10.81
CA THR A 150 -6.76 6.94 -11.23
C THR A 150 -6.28 8.32 -10.75
N PRO A 151 -5.12 8.81 -11.22
CA PRO A 151 -4.49 10.01 -10.67
C PRO A 151 -5.33 11.27 -10.83
N SER A 152 -5.96 11.48 -11.99
CA SER A 152 -6.86 12.62 -12.23
C SER A 152 -8.07 12.59 -11.30
N GLY A 153 -8.69 11.42 -11.12
CA GLY A 153 -9.84 11.25 -10.22
C GLY A 153 -9.48 11.57 -8.77
N TYR A 154 -8.29 11.13 -8.33
CA TYR A 154 -7.80 11.46 -7.00
C TYR A 154 -7.53 12.95 -6.85
N SER A 155 -6.74 13.54 -7.73
CA SER A 155 -6.40 14.96 -7.72
C SER A 155 -7.66 15.82 -7.68
N ASN A 156 -8.63 15.56 -8.57
CA ASN A 156 -9.90 16.28 -8.60
C ASN A 156 -10.74 16.11 -7.33
N ALA A 157 -10.67 14.95 -6.67
CA ALA A 157 -11.41 14.71 -5.45
C ALA A 157 -10.87 15.50 -4.24
N VAL A 158 -9.57 15.81 -4.22
CA VAL A 158 -8.91 16.36 -3.02
C VAL A 158 -8.38 17.77 -3.19
N LYS A 159 -8.24 18.31 -4.42
CA LYS A 159 -7.61 19.62 -4.69
C LYS A 159 -8.23 20.79 -3.95
N ASP A 160 -9.53 20.71 -3.65
CA ASP A 160 -10.29 21.79 -2.99
C ASP A 160 -10.42 21.59 -1.46
N ILE A 161 -9.66 20.67 -0.87
CA ILE A 161 -9.64 20.49 0.58
C ILE A 161 -8.58 21.44 1.15
N PRO A 162 -8.99 22.51 1.91
CA PRO A 162 -8.09 23.63 2.23
C PRO A 162 -6.98 23.25 3.21
N ASN A 163 -7.26 22.34 4.11
CA ASN A 163 -6.37 21.89 5.19
C ASN A 163 -5.66 20.55 4.86
N LEU A 164 -5.65 20.17 3.57
CA LEU A 164 -5.01 18.95 3.10
C LEU A 164 -3.48 19.05 3.12
N VAL A 165 -2.86 17.99 3.65
CA VAL A 165 -1.45 17.65 3.46
C VAL A 165 -1.39 16.27 2.83
N LEU A 166 -0.66 16.12 1.72
CA LEU A 166 -0.49 14.84 1.07
C LEU A 166 0.62 14.03 1.76
N ALA A 167 0.40 12.73 1.86
CA ALA A 167 1.37 11.77 2.37
C ALA A 167 1.62 10.66 1.35
N CYS A 168 2.82 10.08 1.36
CA CYS A 168 3.18 8.98 0.48
C CYS A 168 4.23 8.06 1.13
N ASP A 169 4.51 6.92 0.51
CA ASP A 169 5.56 5.98 0.93
C ASP A 169 6.97 6.57 0.79
N ALA A 170 7.16 7.49 -0.16
CA ALA A 170 8.38 8.27 -0.39
C ALA A 170 8.00 9.66 -0.92
N ASP A 171 8.93 10.60 -0.93
CA ASP A 171 8.70 11.91 -1.54
C ASP A 171 8.67 11.79 -3.06
N VAL A 172 7.51 12.05 -3.63
CA VAL A 172 7.26 12.02 -5.07
C VAL A 172 7.05 13.42 -5.67
N THR A 173 7.26 14.48 -4.90
CA THR A 173 7.00 15.86 -5.35
C THR A 173 7.87 16.28 -6.54
N ALA A 174 9.06 15.72 -6.67
CA ALA A 174 9.95 15.93 -7.82
C ALA A 174 9.57 15.08 -9.05
N ASN A 175 8.77 14.03 -8.88
CA ASN A 175 8.44 13.11 -9.95
C ASN A 175 7.53 13.76 -11.01
N PRO A 176 7.85 13.65 -12.32
CA PRO A 176 7.04 14.23 -13.40
C PRO A 176 5.59 13.75 -13.43
N PHE A 177 5.35 12.47 -13.13
CA PHE A 177 3.99 11.91 -13.05
C PHE A 177 3.18 12.59 -11.94
N PHE A 178 3.75 12.77 -10.75
CA PHE A 178 3.08 13.49 -9.68
C PHE A 178 2.79 14.94 -10.07
N ARG A 179 3.78 15.67 -10.59
CA ARG A 179 3.64 17.08 -10.99
C ARG A 179 2.56 17.29 -12.04
N ASN A 180 2.42 16.35 -12.98
CA ASN A 180 1.42 16.43 -14.02
C ASN A 180 -0.01 16.33 -13.46
N PHE A 181 -0.26 15.45 -12.49
CA PHE A 181 -1.60 15.26 -11.95
C PHE A 181 -1.92 16.13 -10.73
N PHE A 182 -0.90 16.60 -10.01
CA PHE A 182 -1.03 17.44 -8.80
C PHE A 182 -0.30 18.79 -8.95
N PRO A 183 -0.46 19.55 -10.07
CA PRO A 183 0.26 20.80 -10.30
C PRO A 183 -0.07 21.88 -9.27
N TRP A 184 -1.22 21.76 -8.61
CA TRP A 184 -1.72 22.65 -7.57
C TRP A 184 -1.07 22.42 -6.19
N TYR A 185 -0.46 21.24 -5.95
CA TYR A 185 0.14 20.92 -4.66
C TYR A 185 1.53 21.53 -4.53
N LYS A 186 1.72 22.41 -3.52
CA LYS A 186 2.98 23.15 -3.29
C LYS A 186 3.53 22.98 -1.87
N LYS A 187 2.85 22.19 -1.02
CA LYS A 187 3.29 21.90 0.34
C LYS A 187 4.32 20.77 0.35
N GLU A 188 5.06 20.66 1.45
CA GLU A 188 5.88 19.47 1.70
C GLU A 188 5.01 18.22 1.83
N MET A 189 5.54 17.09 1.39
CA MET A 189 4.87 15.80 1.48
C MET A 189 5.26 15.10 2.77
N ILE A 190 4.27 14.57 3.48
CA ILE A 190 4.53 13.74 4.67
C ILE A 190 4.93 12.33 4.20
N ILE A 191 5.99 11.79 4.79
CA ILE A 191 6.42 10.43 4.49
C ILE A 191 5.80 9.48 5.52
N ILE A 192 4.85 8.66 5.06
CA ILE A 192 4.21 7.59 5.83
C ILE A 192 4.40 6.27 5.06
N PRO A 193 5.55 5.60 5.21
CA PRO A 193 5.84 4.41 4.44
C PRO A 193 5.11 3.18 4.98
N PHE A 194 5.01 2.16 4.13
CA PHE A 194 4.56 0.83 4.55
C PHE A 194 5.54 0.20 5.54
N ALA A 195 5.03 -0.63 6.45
CA ALA A 195 5.86 -1.36 7.41
C ALA A 195 6.26 -2.75 6.88
N VAL A 196 7.47 -3.16 7.23
CA VAL A 196 7.95 -4.54 7.07
C VAL A 196 7.83 -5.24 8.42
N TYR A 197 7.02 -6.30 8.46
CA TYR A 197 6.71 -7.02 9.69
C TYR A 197 7.72 -8.12 9.98
N GLU A 198 7.87 -8.50 11.25
CA GLU A 198 8.86 -9.47 11.77
C GLU A 198 8.84 -10.85 11.12
N ARG A 199 7.75 -11.22 10.43
CA ARG A 199 7.69 -12.46 9.65
C ARG A 199 8.69 -12.48 8.49
N PHE A 200 9.06 -11.31 7.97
CA PHE A 200 10.08 -11.17 6.94
C PHE A 200 11.44 -11.09 7.62
N LYS A 201 12.15 -12.19 7.63
CA LYS A 201 13.45 -12.32 8.25
C LYS A 201 14.30 -13.37 7.54
N VAL A 202 15.57 -13.31 7.77
CA VAL A 202 16.52 -14.31 7.28
C VAL A 202 16.26 -15.65 7.98
N LEU A 203 15.92 -16.67 7.20
CA LEU A 203 15.71 -18.07 7.66
C LEU A 203 16.77 -19.01 7.10
N THR A 204 17.33 -18.70 5.93
CA THR A 204 18.32 -19.52 5.23
C THR A 204 19.62 -18.72 5.06
N PRO A 205 20.78 -19.25 5.42
CA PRO A 205 22.08 -18.62 5.16
C PRO A 205 22.26 -18.26 3.68
N PHE A 206 22.90 -17.13 3.39
CA PHE A 206 23.04 -16.62 2.03
C PHE A 206 23.72 -17.60 1.08
N GLU A 207 24.71 -18.34 1.58
CA GLU A 207 25.51 -19.31 0.83
C GLU A 207 24.69 -20.53 0.36
N GLN A 208 23.63 -20.86 1.10
CA GLN A 208 22.76 -22.02 0.81
C GLN A 208 21.65 -21.70 -0.19
N ARG A 209 21.53 -20.43 -0.60
CA ARG A 209 20.46 -19.97 -1.49
C ARG A 209 20.80 -20.23 -2.95
N LYS A 210 19.75 -20.37 -3.78
CA LYS A 210 19.88 -20.48 -5.22
C LYS A 210 20.61 -19.25 -5.80
N PRO A 211 21.62 -19.43 -6.65
CA PRO A 211 22.37 -18.34 -7.28
C PRO A 211 21.59 -17.71 -8.45
N LYS A 212 20.31 -17.46 -8.24
CA LYS A 212 19.37 -16.88 -9.20
C LYS A 212 18.60 -15.73 -8.57
N ALA A 213 17.94 -14.96 -9.40
CA ALA A 213 16.92 -14.02 -8.95
C ALA A 213 15.53 -14.66 -8.95
N VAL A 214 14.71 -14.30 -7.98
CA VAL A 214 13.28 -14.52 -8.01
C VAL A 214 12.57 -13.23 -8.43
N ALA A 215 11.75 -13.30 -9.48
CA ALA A 215 10.88 -12.18 -9.88
C ALA A 215 9.45 -12.44 -9.39
N THR A 216 8.90 -11.52 -8.60
CA THR A 216 7.59 -11.71 -7.96
C THR A 216 6.64 -10.55 -8.20
N GLY A 217 5.36 -10.84 -8.25
CA GLY A 217 4.29 -9.84 -8.25
C GLY A 217 3.28 -10.00 -9.38
N THR A 218 2.21 -9.25 -9.28
CA THR A 218 1.22 -9.15 -10.36
C THR A 218 1.47 -7.88 -11.18
N PHE A 219 1.14 -7.92 -12.46
CA PHE A 219 1.11 -6.73 -13.29
C PHE A 219 -0.31 -6.53 -13.85
N HIS A 220 -0.74 -5.28 -13.84
CA HIS A 220 -2.06 -4.89 -14.31
C HIS A 220 -1.93 -4.31 -15.72
N MET A 221 -2.72 -4.82 -16.65
CA MET A 221 -2.91 -4.14 -17.93
C MET A 221 -3.80 -2.94 -17.66
N LEU A 222 -3.30 -1.75 -17.98
CA LEU A 222 -4.06 -0.52 -17.87
C LEU A 222 -4.85 -0.34 -19.15
N GLU A 223 -6.17 -0.24 -19.04
CA GLU A 223 -6.96 0.44 -20.06
C GLU A 223 -6.69 1.93 -19.87
N LEU A 224 -6.09 2.56 -20.88
CA LEU A 224 -5.92 4.00 -20.89
C LEU A 224 -7.31 4.64 -20.90
N ASP A 225 -7.67 5.35 -19.84
CA ASP A 225 -8.82 6.23 -19.88
C ASP A 225 -8.62 7.23 -21.04
N ALA A 226 -9.67 7.43 -21.84
CA ALA A 226 -9.63 8.35 -22.97
C ALA A 226 -9.19 9.78 -22.57
N ASP A 227 -9.41 10.17 -21.32
CA ASP A 227 -8.97 11.43 -20.74
C ASP A 227 -7.47 11.54 -20.50
N GLN A 228 -6.70 10.47 -20.64
CA GLN A 228 -5.24 10.49 -20.48
C GLN A 228 -4.48 10.78 -21.78
N GLY A 229 -5.19 10.97 -22.90
CA GLY A 229 -4.61 11.22 -24.23
C GLY A 229 -3.80 12.51 -24.38
N HIS A 230 -3.89 13.44 -23.41
CA HIS A 230 -3.11 14.69 -23.39
C HIS A 230 -1.81 14.60 -22.57
N LEU A 231 -1.46 13.42 -22.05
CA LEU A 231 -0.22 13.18 -21.33
C LEU A 231 0.94 12.97 -22.33
N THR A 232 1.25 14.00 -23.13
CA THR A 232 2.31 13.94 -24.15
C THR A 232 3.68 13.59 -23.57
N ASP A 233 3.93 13.97 -22.33
CA ASP A 233 5.20 13.73 -21.62
C ASP A 233 5.31 12.34 -21.00
N LEU A 234 4.20 11.59 -20.98
CA LEU A 234 4.13 10.21 -20.46
C LEU A 234 3.91 9.19 -21.59
N LYS A 235 4.50 9.42 -22.76
CA LYS A 235 4.42 8.52 -23.91
C LYS A 235 4.80 7.07 -23.60
N GLU A 236 5.76 6.89 -22.70
CA GLU A 236 6.18 5.56 -22.24
C GLU A 236 5.12 4.87 -21.38
N TYR A 237 4.42 5.64 -20.53
CA TYR A 237 3.29 5.15 -19.74
C TYR A 237 2.18 4.61 -20.66
N ALA A 238 1.82 5.39 -21.67
CA ALA A 238 0.83 5.00 -22.67
C ALA A 238 1.25 3.76 -23.47
N LYS A 239 2.55 3.64 -23.81
CA LYS A 239 3.09 2.51 -24.59
C LYS A 239 3.15 1.21 -23.78
N ALA A 240 3.50 1.29 -22.51
CA ALA A 240 3.68 0.09 -21.67
C ALA A 240 2.36 -0.58 -21.27
N ASN A 241 1.24 0.13 -21.29
CA ASN A 241 -0.09 -0.36 -20.86
C ASN A 241 -0.10 -1.12 -19.53
N THR A 242 0.88 -0.88 -18.67
CA THR A 242 1.01 -1.55 -17.38
C THR A 242 1.81 -0.69 -16.39
N VAL A 243 1.45 -0.80 -15.12
CA VAL A 243 2.17 -0.12 -14.01
C VAL A 243 3.52 -0.76 -13.73
N HIS A 244 3.66 -2.04 -14.08
CA HIS A 244 4.85 -2.83 -13.77
C HIS A 244 5.45 -3.43 -15.06
N PRO A 245 6.09 -2.63 -15.92
CA PRO A 245 6.58 -3.07 -17.22
C PRO A 245 7.66 -4.16 -17.11
N LEU A 246 8.55 -4.08 -16.12
CA LEU A 246 9.58 -5.08 -15.91
C LEU A 246 9.00 -6.47 -15.54
N ARG A 247 7.97 -6.51 -14.69
CA ARG A 247 7.29 -7.80 -14.38
C ARG A 247 6.67 -8.42 -15.61
N ARG A 248 6.07 -7.62 -16.47
CA ARG A 248 5.50 -8.06 -17.73
C ARG A 248 6.59 -8.59 -18.66
N LEU A 249 7.66 -7.84 -18.84
CA LEU A 249 8.80 -8.22 -19.68
C LEU A 249 9.40 -9.57 -19.26
N ILE A 250 9.63 -9.77 -17.95
CA ILE A 250 10.13 -11.03 -17.41
C ILE A 250 9.12 -12.16 -17.63
N TYR A 251 7.83 -11.92 -17.42
CA TYR A 251 6.79 -12.93 -17.62
C TYR A 251 6.70 -13.39 -19.07
N GLU A 252 6.72 -12.45 -20.03
CA GLU A 252 6.63 -12.72 -21.46
C GLU A 252 7.89 -13.45 -22.00
N ASN A 253 9.02 -13.31 -21.32
CA ASN A 253 10.30 -13.90 -21.71
C ASN A 253 10.86 -14.92 -20.69
N LYS A 254 10.01 -15.49 -19.84
CA LYS A 254 10.43 -16.32 -18.71
C LYS A 254 11.28 -17.54 -19.11
N GLU A 255 11.00 -18.16 -20.26
CA GLU A 255 11.76 -19.28 -20.77
C GLU A 255 13.19 -18.87 -21.17
N LYS A 256 13.31 -17.70 -21.83
CA LYS A 256 14.60 -17.15 -22.27
C LYS A 256 15.55 -16.86 -21.09
N TYR A 257 15.01 -16.43 -19.95
CA TYR A 257 15.81 -16.02 -18.79
C TYR A 257 15.80 -17.05 -17.65
N SER A 258 15.28 -18.25 -17.90
CA SER A 258 15.13 -19.30 -16.89
C SER A 258 16.46 -19.76 -16.25
N GLY A 259 17.61 -19.52 -16.89
CA GLY A 259 18.94 -19.77 -16.31
C GLY A 259 19.23 -18.89 -15.09
N GLU A 260 18.87 -17.63 -15.12
CA GLU A 260 19.19 -16.61 -14.11
C GLU A 260 17.99 -16.18 -13.27
N ILE A 261 16.76 -16.29 -13.79
CA ILE A 261 15.55 -15.76 -13.15
C ILE A 261 14.44 -16.80 -13.09
N ASP A 262 13.97 -17.10 -11.89
CA ASP A 262 12.75 -17.88 -11.70
C ASP A 262 11.55 -16.91 -11.60
N CYS A 263 10.64 -17.00 -12.58
CA CYS A 263 9.53 -16.06 -12.73
C CYS A 263 8.27 -16.50 -11.98
N TYR A 264 7.88 -15.72 -10.97
CA TYR A 264 6.61 -15.81 -10.24
C TYR A 264 5.77 -14.52 -10.45
N CYS A 265 5.90 -13.93 -11.63
CA CYS A 265 5.05 -12.81 -12.05
C CYS A 265 3.81 -13.35 -12.78
N TYR A 266 2.66 -12.69 -12.56
CA TYR A 266 1.38 -13.12 -13.15
C TYR A 266 0.56 -11.92 -13.61
N PRO A 267 -0.12 -12.02 -14.76
CA PRO A 267 -1.07 -11.00 -15.18
C PRO A 267 -2.27 -10.99 -14.23
N TYR A 268 -2.67 -9.81 -13.80
CA TYR A 268 -3.89 -9.60 -13.05
C TYR A 268 -5.02 -9.24 -14.02
N PHE A 269 -5.87 -10.18 -14.33
CA PHE A 269 -7.02 -9.97 -15.20
C PHE A 269 -8.26 -9.64 -14.37
N GLU A 270 -8.65 -8.37 -14.33
CA GLU A 270 -9.99 -7.98 -13.84
C GLU A 270 -11.10 -8.42 -14.82
N SER A 271 -10.77 -8.54 -16.11
CA SER A 271 -11.72 -8.74 -17.21
C SER A 271 -12.15 -10.18 -17.48
N ASN A 272 -11.43 -11.19 -17.01
CA ASN A 272 -11.82 -12.59 -17.19
C ASN A 272 -12.91 -13.06 -16.22
N VAL A 273 -13.69 -12.14 -15.71
CA VAL A 273 -14.93 -12.47 -15.04
C VAL A 273 -15.93 -12.89 -16.10
N LYS A 274 -15.96 -14.19 -16.49
CA LYS A 274 -17.11 -14.81 -17.15
C LYS A 274 -18.36 -14.23 -16.51
N LYS A 275 -19.36 -13.81 -17.30
CA LYS A 275 -20.61 -13.20 -16.81
C LYS A 275 -21.07 -13.94 -15.54
N LYS A 276 -20.84 -13.32 -14.39
CA LYS A 276 -21.05 -13.95 -13.08
C LYS A 276 -22.51 -14.30 -12.97
N LYS A 277 -22.83 -15.54 -12.65
CA LYS A 277 -24.19 -15.92 -12.28
C LYS A 277 -24.65 -15.00 -11.14
N TRP A 278 -25.92 -14.60 -11.13
CA TRP A 278 -26.45 -13.57 -10.23
C TRP A 278 -26.12 -13.81 -8.73
N TYR A 279 -26.10 -15.08 -8.28
CA TYR A 279 -25.74 -15.45 -6.91
C TYR A 279 -24.25 -15.22 -6.58
N GLN A 280 -23.36 -15.27 -7.59
CA GLN A 280 -21.94 -14.96 -7.41
C GLN A 280 -21.72 -13.47 -7.17
N LYS A 281 -22.68 -12.61 -7.53
CA LYS A 281 -22.65 -11.17 -7.18
C LYS A 281 -22.93 -10.93 -5.70
N LEU A 282 -23.58 -11.87 -5.02
CA LEU A 282 -23.86 -11.81 -3.58
C LEU A 282 -22.65 -12.23 -2.72
N LEU A 283 -21.74 -13.00 -3.30
CA LEU A 283 -20.49 -13.37 -2.61
C LEU A 283 -19.54 -12.16 -2.54
N PRO A 284 -18.81 -12.00 -1.43
CA PRO A 284 -17.75 -11.01 -1.33
C PRO A 284 -16.81 -11.14 -2.54
N LYS A 285 -16.44 -10.02 -3.17
CA LYS A 285 -15.54 -10.02 -4.35
C LYS A 285 -14.27 -10.88 -4.15
N LYS A 286 -13.79 -10.99 -2.94
CA LYS A 286 -12.62 -11.80 -2.56
C LYS A 286 -12.86 -13.32 -2.59
N LEU A 287 -14.09 -13.78 -2.43
CA LEU A 287 -14.44 -15.20 -2.61
C LEU A 287 -14.58 -15.59 -4.10
N GLN A 288 -14.54 -14.62 -4.98
CA GLN A 288 -14.70 -14.79 -6.41
C GLN A 288 -13.38 -14.80 -7.19
N VAL A 289 -12.26 -14.53 -6.51
CA VAL A 289 -10.93 -14.61 -7.12
C VAL A 289 -10.60 -16.09 -7.22
N SER A 290 -10.54 -16.61 -8.45
CA SER A 290 -9.87 -17.87 -8.71
C SER A 290 -8.49 -17.77 -8.04
N GLN A 291 -8.12 -18.76 -7.26
CA GLN A 291 -6.78 -18.81 -6.65
C GLN A 291 -5.78 -18.80 -7.82
N SER A 292 -5.22 -17.64 -8.12
CA SER A 292 -4.10 -17.59 -9.05
C SER A 292 -2.95 -18.34 -8.40
N SER A 293 -2.18 -19.05 -9.19
CA SER A 293 -0.97 -19.77 -8.76
C SER A 293 0.00 -18.84 -7.98
N TYR A 294 -0.10 -17.52 -8.18
CA TYR A 294 0.62 -16.49 -7.42
C TYR A 294 0.42 -16.58 -5.90
N PHE A 295 -0.73 -17.05 -5.44
CA PHE A 295 -1.02 -17.15 -4.01
C PHE A 295 -0.84 -18.56 -3.45
N SER A 296 -0.30 -19.48 -4.23
CA SER A 296 -0.10 -20.88 -3.84
C SER A 296 1.18 -21.12 -3.03
N PHE A 297 2.07 -20.13 -2.92
CA PHE A 297 3.32 -20.24 -2.19
C PHE A 297 3.44 -19.24 -1.03
N ASN A 298 4.27 -19.57 -0.04
CA ASN A 298 4.64 -18.65 1.02
C ASN A 298 5.75 -17.71 0.50
N ILE A 299 5.48 -16.43 0.49
CA ILE A 299 6.42 -15.42 -0.04
C ILE A 299 7.68 -15.29 0.81
N VAL A 300 7.61 -15.54 2.12
CA VAL A 300 8.78 -15.50 3.01
C VAL A 300 9.75 -16.64 2.65
N ASP A 301 9.21 -17.85 2.42
CA ASP A 301 10.00 -18.99 2.02
C ASP A 301 10.64 -18.74 0.66
N LYS A 302 9.88 -18.16 -0.28
CA LYS A 302 10.41 -17.80 -1.59
C LYS A 302 11.57 -16.82 -1.50
N TYR A 303 11.46 -15.76 -0.73
CA TYR A 303 12.56 -14.81 -0.55
C TYR A 303 13.78 -15.44 0.16
N ASN A 304 13.60 -16.46 0.97
CA ASN A 304 14.70 -17.18 1.61
C ASN A 304 15.35 -18.27 0.72
N GLU A 305 14.73 -18.62 -0.41
CA GLU A 305 15.28 -19.60 -1.37
C GLU A 305 16.32 -18.99 -2.33
N TYR A 306 16.31 -17.67 -2.56
CA TYR A 306 17.08 -17.03 -3.64
C TYR A 306 18.06 -15.97 -3.10
N LYS A 307 19.21 -15.83 -3.80
CA LYS A 307 20.18 -14.77 -3.50
C LYS A 307 19.72 -13.40 -3.94
N PHE A 308 19.03 -13.31 -5.08
CA PHE A 308 18.60 -12.06 -5.66
C PHE A 308 17.09 -11.98 -5.78
N VAL A 309 16.57 -10.76 -5.79
CA VAL A 309 15.15 -10.50 -6.02
C VAL A 309 14.96 -9.37 -7.02
N ILE A 310 13.98 -9.53 -7.90
CA ILE A 310 13.46 -8.49 -8.77
C ILE A 310 12.00 -8.26 -8.37
N VAL A 311 11.74 -7.09 -7.82
CA VAL A 311 10.37 -6.67 -7.51
C VAL A 311 10.07 -5.51 -8.45
N GLY A 312 9.03 -5.66 -9.27
CA GLY A 312 8.65 -4.58 -10.17
C GLY A 312 8.21 -3.37 -9.35
N GLU A 313 8.92 -2.29 -9.51
CA GLU A 313 8.61 -0.99 -8.96
C GLU A 313 7.44 -0.37 -9.71
N GLU A 314 6.78 0.59 -9.08
CA GLU A 314 5.81 1.45 -9.72
C GLU A 314 6.56 2.54 -10.50
N TYR A 315 7.16 2.16 -11.62
CA TYR A 315 8.15 2.92 -12.38
C TYR A 315 7.74 4.38 -12.68
N TYR A 316 6.47 4.61 -13.02
CA TYR A 316 6.01 5.94 -13.42
C TYR A 316 5.89 6.94 -12.27
N ASN A 317 5.55 6.48 -11.10
CA ASN A 317 5.34 7.33 -9.92
C ASN A 317 6.55 7.37 -8.99
N GLY A 318 7.64 6.67 -9.35
CA GLY A 318 8.88 6.64 -8.57
C GLY A 318 8.73 5.98 -7.20
N LEU A 319 7.70 5.14 -7.00
CA LEU A 319 7.47 4.50 -5.71
C LEU A 319 8.16 3.15 -5.62
N PRO A 320 8.82 2.87 -4.50
CA PRO A 320 9.41 1.57 -4.24
C PRO A 320 8.33 0.52 -4.00
N GLY A 321 8.55 -0.69 -4.51
CA GLY A 321 7.67 -1.82 -4.25
C GLY A 321 7.82 -2.34 -2.82
N VAL A 322 6.72 -2.54 -2.07
CA VAL A 322 6.78 -3.12 -0.72
C VAL A 322 7.51 -4.46 -0.69
N GLY A 323 7.33 -5.31 -1.69
CA GLY A 323 8.00 -6.61 -1.81
C GLY A 323 9.52 -6.51 -1.87
N ALA A 324 10.09 -5.38 -2.31
CA ALA A 324 11.53 -5.16 -2.31
C ALA A 324 12.07 -5.13 -0.86
N PHE A 325 11.45 -4.36 0.00
CA PHE A 325 11.84 -4.26 1.41
C PHE A 325 11.56 -5.56 2.18
N GLU A 326 10.45 -6.24 1.88
CA GLU A 326 10.15 -7.56 2.44
C GLU A 326 11.22 -8.59 2.05
N ALA A 327 11.68 -8.58 0.80
CA ALA A 327 12.72 -9.47 0.32
C ALA A 327 14.10 -9.13 0.90
N MET A 328 14.45 -7.83 0.99
CA MET A 328 15.67 -7.39 1.67
C MET A 328 15.68 -7.80 3.15
N ALA A 329 14.57 -7.68 3.85
CA ALA A 329 14.45 -8.17 5.23
C ALA A 329 14.64 -9.69 5.35
N CYS A 330 14.31 -10.45 4.30
CA CYS A 330 14.61 -11.87 4.19
C CYS A 330 16.05 -12.16 3.73
N GLY A 331 16.87 -11.13 3.49
CA GLY A 331 18.27 -11.28 3.08
C GLY A 331 18.48 -11.54 1.59
N CYS A 332 17.54 -11.13 0.72
CA CYS A 332 17.81 -11.06 -0.72
C CYS A 332 18.60 -9.78 -1.06
N VAL A 333 19.48 -9.89 -2.05
CA VAL A 333 20.04 -8.72 -2.74
C VAL A 333 19.00 -8.22 -3.74
N LEU A 334 18.52 -6.99 -3.55
CA LEU A 334 17.56 -6.37 -4.45
C LEU A 334 18.26 -5.91 -5.73
N LEU A 335 17.74 -6.31 -6.89
CA LEU A 335 18.01 -5.69 -8.19
C LEU A 335 16.88 -4.70 -8.45
N GLY A 336 17.15 -3.40 -8.35
CA GLY A 336 16.13 -2.37 -8.35
C GLY A 336 16.46 -1.18 -9.25
N ASN A 337 15.43 -0.48 -9.72
CA ASN A 337 15.62 0.74 -10.49
C ASN A 337 16.11 1.89 -9.58
N ARG A 338 17.18 2.57 -9.98
CA ARG A 338 17.81 3.63 -9.17
C ARG A 338 16.84 4.74 -8.76
N GLU A 339 15.97 5.15 -9.68
CA GLU A 339 15.07 6.28 -9.48
C GLU A 339 13.99 5.98 -8.42
N CYS A 340 13.55 4.73 -8.34
CA CYS A 340 12.51 4.32 -7.41
C CYS A 340 12.99 4.24 -5.94
N TYR A 341 14.30 4.19 -5.71
CA TYR A 341 14.87 4.02 -4.36
C TYR A 341 15.64 5.24 -3.86
N GLY A 342 15.84 6.28 -4.68
CA GLY A 342 16.62 7.46 -4.33
C GLY A 342 16.11 8.23 -3.10
N GLY A 343 14.78 8.27 -2.89
CA GLY A 343 14.15 8.95 -1.73
C GLY A 343 14.02 8.09 -0.47
N THR A 344 14.51 6.85 -0.48
CA THR A 344 14.30 5.88 0.62
C THR A 344 15.48 5.79 1.61
N GLY A 345 16.60 6.42 1.29
CA GLY A 345 17.87 6.27 2.02
C GLY A 345 18.67 5.01 1.65
N LEU A 346 18.19 4.20 0.71
CA LEU A 346 18.95 3.08 0.17
C LEU A 346 20.08 3.56 -0.74
N VAL A 347 21.25 2.94 -0.64
CA VAL A 347 22.46 3.31 -1.39
C VAL A 347 22.83 2.15 -2.31
N ASN A 348 22.98 2.46 -3.62
CA ASN A 348 23.45 1.50 -4.61
C ASN A 348 24.86 0.97 -4.29
N GLY A 349 25.06 -0.31 -4.43
CA GLY A 349 26.31 -1.01 -4.10
C GLY A 349 26.50 -1.29 -2.60
N VAL A 350 25.64 -0.72 -1.73
CA VAL A 350 25.63 -0.94 -0.28
C VAL A 350 24.42 -1.74 0.18
N HIS A 351 23.22 -1.35 -0.27
CA HIS A 351 21.96 -1.95 0.14
C HIS A 351 21.25 -2.69 -1.01
N PHE A 352 21.53 -2.32 -2.26
CA PHE A 352 20.96 -2.94 -3.46
C PHE A 352 21.88 -2.74 -4.65
N LEU A 353 21.58 -3.40 -5.75
CA LEU A 353 22.24 -3.21 -7.04
C LEU A 353 21.28 -2.53 -8.01
N ALA A 354 21.70 -1.36 -8.51
CA ALA A 354 20.86 -0.57 -9.41
C ALA A 354 20.95 -1.03 -10.85
N HIS A 355 19.80 -1.10 -11.53
CA HIS A 355 19.70 -1.34 -12.97
C HIS A 355 18.94 -0.20 -13.70
N ASP A 356 19.03 -0.20 -15.02
CA ASP A 356 18.39 0.75 -15.94
C ASP A 356 17.08 0.22 -16.56
N ASN A 357 16.52 -0.86 -16.04
CA ASN A 357 15.41 -1.65 -16.57
C ASN A 357 15.73 -2.49 -17.82
N SER A 358 16.98 -2.54 -18.30
CA SER A 358 17.37 -3.47 -19.34
C SER A 358 17.58 -4.87 -18.78
N MET A 359 17.12 -5.89 -19.51
CA MET A 359 17.34 -7.29 -19.11
C MET A 359 18.81 -7.69 -19.20
N GLU A 360 19.55 -7.08 -20.12
CA GLU A 360 20.97 -7.28 -20.30
C GLU A 360 21.74 -6.90 -19.04
N GLN A 361 21.47 -5.73 -18.47
CA GLN A 361 22.11 -5.29 -17.23
C GLN A 361 21.67 -6.14 -16.02
N ILE A 362 20.40 -6.48 -15.91
CA ILE A 362 19.89 -7.33 -14.82
C ILE A 362 20.59 -8.70 -14.83
N ILE A 363 20.73 -9.33 -15.99
CA ILE A 363 21.43 -10.62 -16.14
C ILE A 363 22.93 -10.47 -15.82
N ALA A 364 23.57 -9.38 -16.27
CA ALA A 364 24.97 -9.09 -15.94
C ALA A 364 25.15 -8.98 -14.42
N LEU A 365 24.31 -8.20 -13.73
CA LEU A 365 24.37 -8.06 -12.26
C LEU A 365 24.21 -9.39 -11.52
N ILE A 366 23.36 -10.30 -11.99
CA ILE A 366 23.19 -11.64 -11.38
C ILE A 366 24.48 -12.46 -11.57
N ARG A 367 25.07 -12.45 -12.76
CA ARG A 367 26.30 -13.21 -13.07
C ARG A 367 27.51 -12.67 -12.30
N GLU A 368 27.71 -11.36 -12.31
CA GLU A 368 28.77 -10.66 -11.56
C GLU A 368 28.60 -10.87 -10.04
N GLY A 369 27.36 -10.78 -9.54
CA GLY A 369 27.08 -11.04 -8.13
C GLY A 369 27.37 -12.47 -7.71
N ASN A 370 27.09 -13.45 -8.57
CA ASN A 370 27.45 -14.84 -8.31
C ASN A 370 28.97 -15.08 -8.33
N ALA A 371 29.72 -14.31 -9.10
CA ALA A 371 31.19 -14.34 -9.11
C ALA A 371 31.82 -13.65 -7.88
N ALA A 372 31.04 -12.80 -7.15
CA ALA A 372 31.50 -12.06 -5.97
C ALA A 372 30.62 -12.33 -4.72
N PRO A 373 30.53 -13.58 -4.23
CA PRO A 373 29.56 -14.00 -3.22
C PRO A 373 29.73 -13.26 -1.88
N GLU A 374 30.96 -12.97 -1.45
CA GLU A 374 31.22 -12.24 -0.21
C GLU A 374 30.74 -10.77 -0.27
N GLN A 375 30.84 -10.14 -1.44
CA GLN A 375 30.30 -8.81 -1.63
C GLN A 375 28.76 -8.84 -1.57
N MET A 376 28.13 -9.80 -2.22
CA MET A 376 26.68 -9.96 -2.20
C MET A 376 26.14 -10.24 -0.81
N LYS A 377 26.86 -11.05 -0.04
CA LYS A 377 26.51 -11.30 1.37
C LYS A 377 26.53 -9.98 2.19
N ARG A 378 27.58 -9.17 2.04
CA ARG A 378 27.65 -7.87 2.73
C ARG A 378 26.49 -6.95 2.34
N ILE A 379 26.13 -6.87 1.06
CA ILE A 379 24.98 -6.08 0.59
C ILE A 379 23.67 -6.62 1.19
N SER A 380 23.48 -7.94 1.20
CA SER A 380 22.33 -8.61 1.80
C SER A 380 22.16 -8.27 3.29
N GLU A 381 23.25 -8.36 4.06
CA GLU A 381 23.26 -8.07 5.50
C GLU A 381 23.01 -6.59 5.78
N ALA A 382 23.64 -5.69 5.02
CA ALA A 382 23.43 -4.24 5.12
C ALA A 382 21.99 -3.87 4.78
N ALA A 383 21.42 -4.46 3.73
CA ALA A 383 20.02 -4.24 3.33
C ALA A 383 19.03 -4.70 4.41
N ALA A 384 19.20 -5.90 4.94
CA ALA A 384 18.35 -6.44 5.99
C ALA A 384 18.40 -5.57 7.26
N SER A 385 19.58 -5.15 7.67
CA SER A 385 19.80 -4.25 8.82
C SER A 385 19.15 -2.88 8.59
N PHE A 386 19.31 -2.31 7.40
CA PHE A 386 18.69 -1.04 7.02
C PHE A 386 17.15 -1.11 7.11
N VAL A 387 16.55 -2.18 6.58
CA VAL A 387 15.09 -2.36 6.61
C VAL A 387 14.59 -2.50 8.03
N GLN A 388 15.25 -3.28 8.87
CA GLN A 388 14.87 -3.42 10.28
C GLN A 388 14.97 -2.10 11.04
N ALA A 389 16.03 -1.32 10.81
CA ALA A 389 16.25 -0.04 11.48
C ALA A 389 15.27 1.06 11.05
N ASN A 390 14.73 1.02 9.81
CA ASN A 390 13.98 2.13 9.24
C ASN A 390 12.51 1.80 8.93
N TYR A 391 12.16 0.53 8.68
CA TYR A 391 10.84 0.10 8.23
C TYR A 391 10.11 -0.84 9.21
N ALA A 392 10.70 -1.10 10.38
CA ALA A 392 10.01 -1.85 11.43
C ALA A 392 8.77 -1.07 11.92
N PRO A 393 7.66 -1.77 12.23
CA PRO A 393 6.42 -1.14 12.68
C PRO A 393 6.61 -0.11 13.81
N ALA A 394 7.40 -0.45 14.83
CA ALA A 394 7.63 0.43 15.99
C ALA A 394 8.40 1.71 15.62
N VAL A 395 9.35 1.62 14.69
CA VAL A 395 10.14 2.78 14.22
C VAL A 395 9.24 3.74 13.44
N LEU A 396 8.47 3.19 12.50
CA LEU A 396 7.55 3.99 11.69
C LEU A 396 6.43 4.61 12.52
N TYR A 397 5.93 3.89 13.51
CA TYR A 397 4.91 4.42 14.42
C TYR A 397 5.42 5.63 15.19
N LYS A 398 6.65 5.59 15.74
CA LYS A 398 7.25 6.74 16.42
C LYS A 398 7.36 7.95 15.49
N LYS A 399 7.81 7.75 14.25
CA LYS A 399 7.88 8.82 13.23
C LYS A 399 6.48 9.37 12.92
N PHE A 400 5.48 8.50 12.74
CA PHE A 400 4.09 8.90 12.48
C PHE A 400 3.51 9.73 13.62
N ILE A 401 3.67 9.29 14.87
CA ILE A 401 3.17 10.03 16.03
C ILE A 401 3.83 11.40 16.13
N HIS A 402 5.15 11.48 15.98
CA HIS A 402 5.85 12.76 15.95
C HIS A 402 5.30 13.70 14.88
N THR A 403 5.09 13.19 13.67
CA THR A 403 4.47 13.95 12.58
C THR A 403 3.07 14.47 12.95
N VAL A 404 2.21 13.62 13.53
CA VAL A 404 0.87 14.03 13.95
C VAL A 404 0.88 15.04 15.10
N GLU A 405 1.88 14.99 15.97
CA GLU A 405 2.05 15.96 17.09
C GLU A 405 2.52 17.33 16.62
N THR A 406 3.31 17.39 15.54
CA THR A 406 3.93 18.62 15.02
C THR A 406 3.09 19.36 13.98
N ILE A 407 2.08 18.73 13.40
CA ILE A 407 1.08 19.34 12.50
C ILE A 407 0.00 20.08 13.35
#